data_04e81726c9e95541745950e9b9597199
#
_entry.id   04e81726c9e95541745950e9b9597199
#
_cell.length_a   1.000
_cell.length_b   1.000
_cell.length_c   1.000
_cell.angle_alpha   90.00
_cell.angle_beta   90.00
_cell.angle_gamma   90.00
#
_symmetry.space_group_name_H-M   'P 1'
#
loop_
_entity.id
_entity.type
_entity.pdbx_description
1 polymer ?
#
loop_
_entity_poly.entity_id
_entity_poly.type
_entity_poly.pdbx_seq_one_letter_code
_entity_poly.pdbx_strand_id
1 'polypeptide(L)'
;PGVPLLHSRDLIHWEQLAWCVEKLPFARYDLPAHGCGTWAPAIRYHDGMFYVFIPLPDEGIFVTTAKNPAGPWSELHCIKQACGWIDPCPFWDDDGSAYMAHAYAKSRCGIKHRIDVCRMAPDASRLLDDGVEVFNNELMHPTMEGPKFYKRNGWYYIFAPAGGVGTGWQVALRSRSPLGPYEQKIVLHQGNARTNGPHQGAWIDTPAGKDWFFHFQDDGVYGRILHLQPMTWCEDWPFIGLEQNGDGIGEPVESWPLPLPEVNAPYELTADDDFSKGLGIQWQWQANPKKEWYTAENGALTLPVLPCARGESLLWYMPNVLTQMPQTRAFTMQTTVTLAADGNGDEAGIAVMGHDYSALALHRGAAGNELVLYRGKVTARTAEGVAEEEAVLRLPFAGDTATLRLYFEDGGTVHYACEVNGQETPLDGSFPAAKSTWSGAKPALFARNTANRAGGQGRFGAVSFECL
;
A
#
# COMPACT_ATOMS: atom_id res chain seq x y z
N PRO A 1 -0.85 1.81 10.51
CA PRO A 1 -2.08 2.43 10.15
C PRO A 1 -2.08 2.72 8.69
N GLY A 2 -2.86 3.59 8.12
CA GLY A 2 -3.06 3.47 6.72
C GLY A 2 -3.33 4.76 5.96
N VAL A 3 -3.44 4.62 4.64
CA VAL A 3 -3.76 5.66 3.67
C VAL A 3 -2.66 6.73 3.59
N PRO A 4 -1.49 6.39 3.02
CA PRO A 4 -0.52 7.40 2.63
C PRO A 4 -1.11 8.28 1.54
N LEU A 5 -0.89 9.58 1.62
CA LEU A 5 -1.25 10.53 0.58
C LEU A 5 0.01 10.94 -0.17
N LEU A 6 -0.03 10.79 -1.49
CA LEU A 6 1.04 11.22 -2.38
C LEU A 6 0.60 12.46 -3.15
N HIS A 7 1.57 13.30 -3.48
CA HIS A 7 1.40 14.53 -4.24
C HIS A 7 2.32 14.53 -5.45
N SER A 8 1.84 15.05 -6.57
CA SER A 8 2.63 15.28 -7.78
C SER A 8 2.23 16.59 -8.44
N ARG A 9 3.18 17.24 -9.09
CA ARG A 9 2.94 18.45 -9.89
C ARG A 9 2.87 18.16 -11.39
N ASP A 10 3.33 16.97 -11.81
CA ASP A 10 3.47 16.59 -13.21
C ASP A 10 2.88 15.22 -13.55
N LEU A 11 2.27 14.52 -12.58
CA LEU A 11 1.71 13.16 -12.65
C LEU A 11 2.76 12.04 -12.80
N ILE A 12 4.05 12.38 -12.79
CA ILE A 12 5.17 11.43 -12.96
C ILE A 12 5.99 11.31 -11.69
N HIS A 13 6.34 12.44 -11.07
CA HIS A 13 7.14 12.51 -9.88
C HIS A 13 6.24 12.71 -8.66
N TRP A 14 6.33 11.78 -7.70
CA TRP A 14 5.43 11.71 -6.55
C TRP A 14 6.21 11.76 -5.25
N GLU A 15 5.75 12.57 -4.32
CA GLU A 15 6.25 12.65 -2.95
C GLU A 15 5.15 12.25 -1.96
N GLN A 16 5.52 11.60 -0.86
CA GLN A 16 4.57 11.34 0.21
C GLN A 16 4.37 12.62 1.02
N LEU A 17 3.12 13.07 1.09
CA LEU A 17 2.74 14.34 1.71
C LEU A 17 2.23 14.16 3.15
N ALA A 18 1.48 13.09 3.39
CA ALA A 18 0.82 12.83 4.68
C ALA A 18 0.46 11.36 4.87
N TRP A 19 0.08 11.02 6.09
CA TRP A 19 -0.75 9.88 6.43
C TRP A 19 -2.14 10.39 6.80
N CYS A 20 -3.17 10.04 6.03
CA CYS A 20 -4.54 10.45 6.31
C CYS A 20 -5.12 9.75 7.56
N VAL A 21 -4.55 8.61 7.95
CA VAL A 21 -4.96 7.83 9.12
C VAL A 21 -3.73 7.44 9.92
N GLU A 22 -3.56 8.06 11.07
CA GLU A 22 -2.45 7.72 11.97
C GLU A 22 -2.72 6.45 12.76
N LYS A 23 -3.98 6.23 13.15
CA LYS A 23 -4.40 5.09 13.97
C LYS A 23 -5.83 4.69 13.63
N LEU A 24 -6.07 3.37 13.50
CA LEU A 24 -7.43 2.83 13.36
C LEU A 24 -8.12 2.75 14.73
N PRO A 25 -9.42 3.11 14.84
CA PRO A 25 -10.11 3.26 16.12
C PRO A 25 -10.59 1.91 16.72
N PHE A 26 -9.92 0.80 16.42
CA PHE A 26 -10.29 -0.53 16.88
C PHE A 26 -9.08 -1.25 17.47
N ALA A 27 -9.20 -1.77 18.70
CA ALA A 27 -8.12 -2.43 19.44
C ALA A 27 -7.53 -3.65 18.70
N ARG A 28 -8.30 -4.31 17.83
CA ARG A 28 -7.80 -5.43 17.03
C ARG A 28 -6.65 -5.05 16.09
N TYR A 29 -6.52 -3.77 15.73
CA TYR A 29 -5.43 -3.24 14.91
C TYR A 29 -4.20 -2.81 15.74
N ASP A 30 -4.20 -3.03 17.04
CA ASP A 30 -2.98 -2.90 17.86
C ASP A 30 -2.02 -4.08 17.67
N LEU A 31 -2.47 -5.13 16.97
CA LEU A 31 -1.68 -6.25 16.47
C LEU A 31 -1.80 -6.34 14.94
N PRO A 32 -0.84 -6.96 14.25
CA PRO A 32 -0.94 -7.20 12.81
C PRO A 32 -2.22 -7.96 12.46
N ALA A 33 -3.02 -7.37 11.58
CA ALA A 33 -4.27 -7.93 11.09
C ALA A 33 -4.21 -8.02 9.56
N HIS A 34 -3.33 -8.91 9.08
CA HIS A 34 -3.05 -9.08 7.65
C HIS A 34 -4.32 -9.36 6.84
N GLY A 35 -4.52 -8.60 5.76
CA GLY A 35 -5.73 -8.66 4.94
C GLY A 35 -6.96 -7.96 5.53
N CYS A 36 -6.80 -7.23 6.64
CA CYS A 36 -7.82 -6.38 7.27
C CYS A 36 -7.36 -4.91 7.30
N GLY A 37 -8.15 -4.05 7.92
CA GLY A 37 -7.86 -2.62 8.02
C GLY A 37 -8.33 -1.84 6.81
N THR A 38 -7.59 -0.82 6.42
CA THR A 38 -7.93 0.05 5.30
C THR A 38 -7.72 -0.66 3.97
N TRP A 39 -8.81 -0.79 3.17
CA TRP A 39 -8.74 -1.24 1.80
C TRP A 39 -8.70 -0.03 0.85
N ALA A 40 -9.06 -0.19 -0.43
CA ALA A 40 -8.92 0.83 -1.45
C ALA A 40 -9.75 2.11 -1.17
N PRO A 41 -9.12 3.24 -0.80
CA PRO A 41 -9.80 4.50 -0.53
C PRO A 41 -10.05 5.29 -1.80
N ALA A 42 -10.87 6.34 -1.68
CA ALA A 42 -10.98 7.38 -2.69
C ALA A 42 -10.82 8.76 -2.07
N ILE A 43 -10.08 9.64 -2.75
CA ILE A 43 -9.95 11.05 -2.39
C ILE A 43 -10.76 11.92 -3.34
N ARG A 44 -11.41 12.96 -2.79
CA ARG A 44 -12.06 14.03 -3.55
C ARG A 44 -11.83 15.37 -2.86
N TYR A 45 -11.78 16.40 -3.68
CA TYR A 45 -11.82 17.78 -3.22
C TYR A 45 -13.19 18.37 -3.54
N HIS A 46 -13.85 18.93 -2.53
CA HIS A 46 -15.15 19.55 -2.68
C HIS A 46 -15.29 20.69 -1.66
N ASP A 47 -15.77 21.85 -2.13
CA ASP A 47 -16.07 23.03 -1.31
C ASP A 47 -14.98 23.41 -0.29
N GLY A 48 -13.71 23.48 -0.77
CA GLY A 48 -12.58 23.89 0.06
C GLY A 48 -12.02 22.82 0.98
N MET A 49 -12.49 21.58 0.88
CA MET A 49 -12.08 20.45 1.73
C MET A 49 -11.64 19.25 0.90
N PHE A 50 -10.62 18.56 1.37
CA PHE A 50 -10.29 17.21 0.92
C PHE A 50 -11.05 16.20 1.77
N TYR A 51 -11.62 15.20 1.11
CA TYR A 51 -12.33 14.07 1.71
C TYR A 51 -11.63 12.78 1.29
N VAL A 52 -11.30 11.93 2.24
CA VAL A 52 -10.83 10.56 1.97
C VAL A 52 -11.84 9.58 2.52
N PHE A 53 -12.48 8.84 1.62
CA PHE A 53 -13.44 7.78 1.94
C PHE A 53 -12.68 6.47 2.04
N ILE A 54 -12.80 5.78 3.15
CA ILE A 54 -11.97 4.64 3.53
C ILE A 54 -12.86 3.46 3.90
N PRO A 55 -12.79 2.34 3.16
CA PRO A 55 -13.46 1.14 3.58
C PRO A 55 -12.60 0.38 4.61
N LEU A 56 -13.22 0.04 5.72
CA LEU A 56 -12.78 -1.03 6.61
C LEU A 56 -13.80 -2.16 6.45
N PRO A 57 -13.54 -3.18 5.61
CA PRO A 57 -14.58 -4.12 5.17
C PRO A 57 -15.23 -4.94 6.28
N ASP A 58 -14.59 -5.01 7.42
CA ASP A 58 -15.12 -5.71 8.59
C ASP A 58 -15.98 -4.78 9.48
N GLU A 59 -15.87 -3.45 9.33
CA GLU A 59 -16.54 -2.44 10.17
C GLU A 59 -17.48 -1.52 9.39
N GLY A 60 -17.07 -1.05 8.18
CA GLY A 60 -17.89 -0.14 7.40
C GLY A 60 -17.12 0.86 6.56
N ILE A 61 -17.80 1.94 6.19
CA ILE A 61 -17.24 3.06 5.44
C ILE A 61 -16.99 4.24 6.36
N PHE A 62 -15.78 4.77 6.29
CA PHE A 62 -15.29 5.88 7.10
C PHE A 62 -14.84 7.03 6.22
N VAL A 63 -14.85 8.23 6.80
CA VAL A 63 -14.38 9.46 6.15
C VAL A 63 -13.43 10.20 7.08
N THR A 64 -12.35 10.74 6.52
CA THR A 64 -11.51 11.75 7.14
C THR A 64 -11.39 12.94 6.21
N THR A 65 -11.21 14.14 6.75
CA THR A 65 -11.20 15.40 6.00
C THR A 65 -10.03 16.29 6.40
N ALA A 66 -9.57 17.13 5.47
CA ALA A 66 -8.59 18.15 5.74
C ALA A 66 -8.77 19.35 4.80
N LYS A 67 -8.50 20.58 5.29
CA LYS A 67 -8.41 21.79 4.43
C LYS A 67 -7.11 21.80 3.63
N ASN A 68 -6.04 21.33 4.23
CA ASN A 68 -4.74 21.18 3.61
C ASN A 68 -4.43 19.68 3.45
N PRO A 69 -4.07 19.19 2.25
CA PRO A 69 -3.79 17.78 2.05
C PRO A 69 -2.57 17.28 2.87
N ALA A 70 -1.66 18.18 3.27
CA ALA A 70 -0.61 17.85 4.23
C ALA A 70 -1.13 17.65 5.67
N GLY A 71 -2.41 17.89 5.92
CA GLY A 71 -3.05 17.78 7.22
C GLY A 71 -3.14 19.11 8.01
N PRO A 72 -3.57 19.07 9.28
CA PRO A 72 -3.98 17.84 9.97
C PRO A 72 -5.28 17.26 9.39
N TRP A 73 -5.35 15.93 9.34
CA TRP A 73 -6.56 15.19 8.98
C TRP A 73 -7.44 14.99 10.21
N SER A 74 -8.77 14.98 10.00
CA SER A 74 -9.73 14.74 11.08
C SER A 74 -9.65 13.29 11.59
N GLU A 75 -10.19 13.04 12.77
CA GLU A 75 -10.46 11.66 13.19
C GLU A 75 -11.41 10.97 12.20
N LEU A 76 -11.30 9.64 12.12
CA LEU A 76 -12.17 8.82 11.27
C LEU A 76 -13.62 8.90 11.75
N HIS A 77 -14.51 9.32 10.86
CA HIS A 77 -15.96 9.32 11.09
C HIS A 77 -16.62 8.17 10.32
N CYS A 78 -17.36 7.31 11.01
CA CYS A 78 -18.12 6.22 10.39
C CYS A 78 -19.41 6.77 9.76
N ILE A 79 -19.51 6.74 8.44
CA ILE A 79 -20.72 7.19 7.71
C ILE A 79 -21.70 6.05 7.43
N LYS A 80 -21.23 4.79 7.49
CA LYS A 80 -22.04 3.58 7.32
C LYS A 80 -21.37 2.40 8.00
N GLN A 81 -22.03 1.79 8.95
CA GLN A 81 -21.67 0.46 9.45
C GLN A 81 -22.18 -0.59 8.47
N ALA A 82 -21.28 -1.32 7.84
CA ALA A 82 -21.61 -2.34 6.85
C ALA A 82 -20.44 -3.32 6.65
N CYS A 83 -20.69 -4.60 6.84
CA CYS A 83 -19.70 -5.62 6.54
C CYS A 83 -19.62 -5.86 5.04
N GLY A 84 -18.40 -5.91 4.49
CA GLY A 84 -18.14 -6.25 3.10
C GLY A 84 -18.33 -5.13 2.08
N TRP A 85 -18.62 -3.90 2.50
CA TRP A 85 -18.62 -2.76 1.58
C TRP A 85 -17.18 -2.29 1.34
N ILE A 86 -16.84 -2.12 0.05
CA ILE A 86 -15.48 -1.75 -0.38
C ILE A 86 -15.51 -0.68 -1.48
N ASP A 87 -14.34 -0.08 -1.71
CA ASP A 87 -14.06 0.84 -2.82
C ASP A 87 -15.04 2.04 -2.89
N PRO A 88 -15.34 2.74 -1.77
CA PRO A 88 -16.28 3.86 -1.78
C PRO A 88 -15.72 5.00 -2.63
N CYS A 89 -16.58 5.59 -3.48
CA CYS A 89 -16.22 6.76 -4.26
C CYS A 89 -17.34 7.81 -4.18
N PRO A 90 -17.12 8.94 -3.45
CA PRO A 90 -18.11 10.00 -3.36
C PRO A 90 -18.15 10.83 -4.64
N PHE A 91 -19.30 11.43 -4.88
CA PHE A 91 -19.57 12.36 -5.95
C PHE A 91 -20.57 13.41 -5.48
N TRP A 92 -20.27 14.69 -5.73
CA TRP A 92 -21.17 15.82 -5.52
C TRP A 92 -21.64 16.34 -6.86
N ASP A 93 -22.95 16.47 -7.02
CA ASP A 93 -23.55 16.94 -8.24
C ASP A 93 -23.75 18.47 -8.24
N ASP A 94 -23.95 19.04 -9.43
CA ASP A 94 -24.11 20.47 -9.65
C ASP A 94 -25.41 21.04 -8.99
N ASP A 95 -26.39 20.19 -8.72
CA ASP A 95 -27.64 20.56 -8.05
C ASP A 95 -27.55 20.54 -6.50
N GLY A 96 -26.35 20.23 -5.96
CA GLY A 96 -26.11 20.11 -4.52
C GLY A 96 -26.43 18.72 -3.94
N SER A 97 -26.90 17.78 -4.74
CA SER A 97 -27.05 16.39 -4.31
C SER A 97 -25.68 15.71 -4.21
N ALA A 98 -25.58 14.73 -3.33
CA ALA A 98 -24.36 13.93 -3.18
C ALA A 98 -24.66 12.44 -3.21
N TYR A 99 -23.71 11.68 -3.74
CA TYR A 99 -23.81 10.25 -3.94
C TYR A 99 -22.51 9.55 -3.55
N MET A 100 -22.57 8.24 -3.31
CA MET A 100 -21.41 7.40 -3.12
C MET A 100 -21.61 6.08 -3.88
N ALA A 101 -20.74 5.79 -4.86
CA ALA A 101 -20.66 4.47 -5.46
C ALA A 101 -19.81 3.56 -4.60
N HIS A 102 -20.13 2.26 -4.54
CA HIS A 102 -19.33 1.26 -3.84
C HIS A 102 -19.48 -0.13 -4.44
N ALA A 103 -18.58 -1.02 -4.08
CA ALA A 103 -18.59 -2.43 -4.43
C ALA A 103 -18.67 -3.33 -3.18
N TYR A 104 -18.55 -4.65 -3.39
CA TYR A 104 -18.69 -5.65 -2.33
C TYR A 104 -17.53 -6.63 -2.30
N ALA A 105 -17.09 -6.99 -1.10
CA ALA A 105 -16.11 -8.05 -0.84
C ALA A 105 -16.80 -9.38 -0.55
N LYS A 106 -16.77 -10.32 -1.51
CA LYS A 106 -17.35 -11.65 -1.35
C LYS A 106 -16.87 -12.36 -0.08
N SER A 107 -15.61 -12.17 0.26
CA SER A 107 -15.00 -12.78 1.45
C SER A 107 -15.60 -12.30 2.79
N ARG A 108 -16.38 -11.21 2.78
CA ARG A 108 -17.00 -10.62 3.99
C ARG A 108 -18.53 -10.71 4.00
N CYS A 109 -19.17 -10.52 2.84
CA CYS A 109 -20.64 -10.47 2.77
C CYS A 109 -21.26 -11.44 1.75
N GLY A 110 -20.43 -12.24 1.03
CA GLY A 110 -20.92 -13.18 0.02
C GLY A 110 -21.33 -12.55 -1.33
N ILE A 111 -21.41 -11.22 -1.42
CA ILE A 111 -21.77 -10.47 -2.62
C ILE A 111 -20.50 -10.13 -3.41
N LYS A 112 -20.59 -10.18 -4.74
CA LYS A 112 -19.55 -9.75 -5.69
C LYS A 112 -20.20 -9.35 -7.02
N HIS A 113 -19.41 -8.75 -7.93
CA HIS A 113 -19.82 -8.35 -9.31
C HIS A 113 -20.91 -7.28 -9.35
N ARG A 114 -21.11 -6.57 -8.27
CA ARG A 114 -22.19 -5.61 -8.08
C ARG A 114 -21.65 -4.24 -7.69
N ILE A 115 -22.20 -3.19 -8.32
CA ILE A 115 -21.98 -1.79 -7.97
C ILE A 115 -23.30 -1.18 -7.53
N ASP A 116 -23.32 -0.58 -6.38
CA ASP A 116 -24.43 0.20 -5.85
C ASP A 116 -24.06 1.68 -5.75
N VAL A 117 -25.07 2.54 -5.87
CA VAL A 117 -24.96 3.98 -5.64
C VAL A 117 -25.93 4.37 -4.54
N CYS A 118 -25.38 4.90 -3.45
CA CYS A 118 -26.13 5.46 -2.33
C CYS A 118 -26.33 6.97 -2.51
N ARG A 119 -27.44 7.52 -2.02
CA ARG A 119 -27.55 8.95 -1.73
C ARG A 119 -26.75 9.25 -0.45
N MET A 120 -26.06 10.37 -0.45
CA MET A 120 -25.21 10.81 0.64
C MET A 120 -25.62 12.20 1.10
N ALA A 121 -25.50 12.50 2.38
CA ALA A 121 -25.61 13.88 2.87
C ALA A 121 -24.51 14.74 2.22
N PRO A 122 -24.80 15.97 1.74
CA PRO A 122 -23.81 16.80 1.05
C PRO A 122 -22.56 17.14 1.88
N ASP A 123 -22.67 17.10 3.20
CA ASP A 123 -21.56 17.27 4.14
C ASP A 123 -20.77 15.98 4.39
N ALA A 124 -21.10 14.90 3.68
CA ALA A 124 -20.50 13.56 3.83
C ALA A 124 -20.62 12.96 5.25
N SER A 125 -21.54 13.45 6.07
CA SER A 125 -21.69 12.98 7.46
C SER A 125 -22.34 11.60 7.57
N ARG A 126 -23.12 11.17 6.57
CA ARG A 126 -23.80 9.87 6.53
C ARG A 126 -24.33 9.55 5.15
N LEU A 127 -24.62 8.28 4.90
CA LEU A 127 -25.46 7.85 3.78
C LEU A 127 -26.94 8.04 4.14
N LEU A 128 -27.77 8.33 3.14
CA LEU A 128 -29.21 8.61 3.29
C LEU A 128 -30.07 7.37 2.99
N ASP A 129 -29.49 6.38 2.33
CA ASP A 129 -30.12 5.09 2.00
C ASP A 129 -29.09 3.95 1.98
N ASP A 130 -29.54 2.75 1.64
CA ASP A 130 -28.69 1.55 1.50
C ASP A 130 -28.21 1.32 0.08
N GLY A 131 -28.49 2.25 -0.84
CA GLY A 131 -28.05 2.20 -2.23
C GLY A 131 -29.04 1.53 -3.19
N VAL A 132 -28.86 1.90 -4.44
CA VAL A 132 -29.55 1.30 -5.60
C VAL A 132 -28.53 0.49 -6.39
N GLU A 133 -28.83 -0.76 -6.70
CA GLU A 133 -28.05 -1.58 -7.62
C GLU A 133 -28.05 -0.93 -9.01
N VAL A 134 -26.92 -0.43 -9.46
CA VAL A 134 -26.75 0.21 -10.77
C VAL A 134 -26.08 -0.70 -11.78
N PHE A 135 -25.39 -1.71 -11.31
CA PHE A 135 -24.78 -2.74 -12.15
C PHE A 135 -24.60 -4.06 -11.40
N ASN A 136 -24.99 -5.18 -12.07
CA ASN A 136 -24.78 -6.53 -11.57
C ASN A 136 -24.79 -7.51 -12.75
N ASN A 137 -23.61 -7.91 -13.23
CA ASN A 137 -23.52 -8.86 -14.35
C ASN A 137 -22.24 -9.71 -14.26
N GLU A 138 -22.32 -10.82 -13.55
CA GLU A 138 -21.22 -11.76 -13.38
C GLU A 138 -20.74 -12.38 -14.70
N LEU A 139 -21.65 -12.64 -15.63
CA LEU A 139 -21.31 -13.32 -16.89
C LEU A 139 -20.47 -12.43 -17.82
N MET A 140 -20.79 -11.12 -17.88
CA MET A 140 -20.05 -10.18 -18.72
C MET A 140 -18.84 -9.61 -18.03
N HIS A 141 -18.97 -9.25 -16.74
CA HIS A 141 -17.94 -8.54 -15.97
C HIS A 141 -17.74 -9.20 -14.59
N PRO A 142 -17.18 -10.43 -14.55
CA PRO A 142 -16.88 -11.09 -13.30
C PRO A 142 -15.93 -10.23 -12.45
N THR A 143 -16.10 -10.30 -11.15
CA THR A 143 -15.25 -9.56 -10.18
C THR A 143 -15.24 -8.03 -10.33
N MET A 144 -16.32 -7.43 -10.89
CA MET A 144 -16.42 -5.98 -10.97
C MET A 144 -16.36 -5.36 -9.56
N GLU A 145 -15.49 -4.37 -9.40
CA GLU A 145 -15.23 -3.66 -8.15
C GLU A 145 -14.64 -2.26 -8.43
N GLY A 146 -14.11 -1.55 -7.46
CA GLY A 146 -13.32 -0.35 -7.66
C GLY A 146 -14.01 0.83 -8.35
N PRO A 147 -15.32 1.11 -8.13
CA PRO A 147 -15.99 2.16 -8.87
C PRO A 147 -15.38 3.53 -8.61
N LYS A 148 -15.27 4.36 -9.67
CA LYS A 148 -14.90 5.76 -9.58
C LYS A 148 -15.95 6.59 -10.31
N PHE A 149 -16.60 7.52 -9.59
CA PHE A 149 -17.78 8.23 -10.03
C PHE A 149 -17.44 9.65 -10.49
N TYR A 150 -17.94 10.03 -11.70
CA TYR A 150 -17.67 11.30 -12.34
C TYR A 150 -18.90 11.79 -13.12
N LYS A 151 -18.87 13.08 -13.54
CA LYS A 151 -19.84 13.69 -14.46
C LYS A 151 -19.11 14.45 -15.56
N ARG A 152 -19.58 14.33 -16.82
CA ARG A 152 -19.05 15.06 -17.96
C ARG A 152 -20.13 15.21 -19.03
N ASN A 153 -20.32 16.42 -19.58
CA ASN A 153 -21.30 16.68 -20.65
C ASN A 153 -22.72 16.18 -20.36
N GLY A 154 -23.17 16.25 -19.10
CA GLY A 154 -24.47 15.78 -18.65
C GLY A 154 -24.65 14.25 -18.64
N TRP A 155 -23.54 13.50 -18.74
CA TRP A 155 -23.46 12.09 -18.47
C TRP A 155 -22.80 11.83 -17.12
N TYR A 156 -23.33 10.86 -16.38
CA TYR A 156 -22.71 10.28 -15.19
C TYR A 156 -21.90 9.06 -15.63
N TYR A 157 -20.67 8.97 -15.13
CA TYR A 157 -19.77 7.87 -15.43
C TYR A 157 -19.37 7.13 -14.17
N ILE A 158 -19.35 5.80 -14.23
CA ILE A 158 -18.71 4.97 -13.23
C ILE A 158 -17.66 4.13 -13.96
N PHE A 159 -16.37 4.41 -13.67
CA PHE A 159 -15.28 3.56 -14.13
C PHE A 159 -15.11 2.43 -13.13
N ALA A 160 -15.21 1.19 -13.55
CA ALA A 160 -15.07 0.02 -12.70
C ALA A 160 -14.29 -1.09 -13.41
N PRO A 161 -13.21 -1.63 -12.80
CA PRO A 161 -12.49 -2.78 -13.34
C PRO A 161 -13.29 -4.07 -13.13
N ALA A 162 -13.05 -5.04 -14.01
CA ALA A 162 -13.60 -6.38 -13.94
C ALA A 162 -12.56 -7.43 -14.35
N GLY A 163 -12.84 -8.72 -14.20
CA GLY A 163 -11.96 -9.83 -14.63
C GLY A 163 -10.83 -10.15 -13.65
N GLY A 164 -10.69 -9.40 -12.55
CA GLY A 164 -9.67 -9.60 -11.53
C GLY A 164 -8.32 -8.96 -11.85
N VAL A 165 -7.45 -8.86 -10.85
CA VAL A 165 -6.22 -8.05 -10.92
C VAL A 165 -5.14 -8.58 -11.88
N GLY A 166 -5.15 -9.87 -12.20
CA GLY A 166 -4.14 -10.47 -13.08
C GLY A 166 -4.51 -10.48 -14.57
N THR A 167 -5.81 -10.43 -14.89
CA THR A 167 -6.31 -10.64 -16.27
C THR A 167 -7.48 -9.72 -16.61
N GLY A 168 -7.75 -8.72 -15.78
CA GLY A 168 -8.93 -7.87 -15.88
C GLY A 168 -8.83 -6.78 -16.94
N TRP A 169 -9.90 -6.03 -17.01
CA TRP A 169 -10.08 -4.89 -17.91
C TRP A 169 -10.86 -3.78 -17.22
N GLN A 170 -10.77 -2.57 -17.76
CA GLN A 170 -11.51 -1.42 -17.28
C GLN A 170 -12.82 -1.26 -18.08
N VAL A 171 -13.93 -1.15 -17.35
CA VAL A 171 -15.26 -0.83 -17.89
C VAL A 171 -15.59 0.61 -17.57
N ALA A 172 -16.22 1.32 -18.50
CA ALA A 172 -16.93 2.56 -18.25
C ALA A 172 -18.44 2.28 -18.33
N LEU A 173 -19.14 2.62 -17.27
CA LEU A 173 -20.60 2.69 -17.23
C LEU A 173 -21.00 4.15 -17.42
N ARG A 174 -22.02 4.45 -18.26
CA ARG A 174 -22.55 5.82 -18.39
C ARG A 174 -24.07 5.85 -18.34
N SER A 175 -24.61 6.95 -17.79
CA SER A 175 -26.05 7.18 -17.66
C SER A 175 -26.39 8.67 -17.69
N ARG A 176 -27.64 9.01 -17.99
CA ARG A 176 -28.20 10.38 -17.82
C ARG A 176 -28.72 10.63 -16.41
N SER A 177 -28.70 9.63 -15.54
CA SER A 177 -29.10 9.71 -14.14
C SER A 177 -28.04 9.09 -13.25
N PRO A 178 -27.72 9.65 -12.07
CA PRO A 178 -26.74 9.07 -11.14
C PRO A 178 -27.13 7.67 -10.65
N LEU A 179 -28.41 7.34 -10.66
CA LEU A 179 -28.95 6.04 -10.24
C LEU A 179 -29.28 5.10 -11.42
N GLY A 180 -28.82 5.43 -12.64
CA GLY A 180 -29.00 4.61 -13.82
C GLY A 180 -30.33 4.83 -14.56
N PRO A 181 -30.68 3.94 -15.52
CA PRO A 181 -29.88 2.78 -15.94
C PRO A 181 -28.58 3.17 -16.66
N TYR A 182 -27.56 2.31 -16.55
CA TYR A 182 -26.24 2.54 -17.14
C TYR A 182 -26.05 1.69 -18.40
N GLU A 183 -25.52 2.31 -19.46
CA GLU A 183 -24.88 1.65 -20.58
C GLU A 183 -23.43 1.29 -20.18
N GLN A 184 -22.84 0.30 -20.83
CA GLN A 184 -21.50 -0.19 -20.52
C GLN A 184 -20.61 -0.33 -21.75
N LYS A 185 -19.31 -0.11 -21.57
CA LYS A 185 -18.27 -0.36 -22.60
C LYS A 185 -16.95 -0.73 -21.93
N ILE A 186 -16.25 -1.75 -22.47
CA ILE A 186 -14.85 -2.00 -22.11
C ILE A 186 -14.02 -0.91 -22.80
N VAL A 187 -13.17 -0.23 -22.03
CA VAL A 187 -12.44 0.98 -22.49
C VAL A 187 -10.92 0.86 -22.36
N LEU A 188 -10.44 -0.17 -21.65
CA LEU A 188 -9.03 -0.52 -21.55
C LEU A 188 -8.91 -1.99 -21.18
N HIS A 189 -8.08 -2.75 -21.89
CA HIS A 189 -7.69 -4.11 -21.57
C HIS A 189 -6.20 -4.32 -21.84
N GLN A 190 -5.66 -5.47 -21.45
CA GLN A 190 -4.24 -5.74 -21.70
C GLN A 190 -3.91 -5.76 -23.20
N GLY A 191 -4.73 -6.45 -24.02
CA GLY A 191 -4.43 -6.64 -25.44
C GLY A 191 -3.05 -7.25 -25.65
N ASN A 192 -2.23 -6.59 -26.47
CA ASN A 192 -0.84 -6.97 -26.76
C ASN A 192 0.19 -6.33 -25.81
N ALA A 193 -0.24 -5.49 -24.88
CA ALA A 193 0.64 -4.82 -23.93
C ALA A 193 1.26 -5.78 -22.91
N ARG A 194 2.44 -5.42 -22.38
CA ARG A 194 3.06 -6.15 -21.27
C ARG A 194 2.36 -5.92 -19.94
N THR A 195 1.72 -4.76 -19.77
CA THR A 195 0.99 -4.40 -18.56
C THR A 195 -0.31 -5.17 -18.50
N ASN A 196 -0.38 -6.15 -17.61
CA ASN A 196 -1.54 -7.00 -17.43
C ASN A 196 -2.67 -6.32 -16.64
N GLY A 197 -3.87 -6.85 -16.74
CA GLY A 197 -5.01 -6.64 -15.87
C GLY A 197 -5.22 -5.22 -15.36
N PRO A 198 -5.42 -4.18 -16.21
CA PRO A 198 -5.68 -2.82 -15.75
C PRO A 198 -6.79 -2.80 -14.69
N HIS A 199 -6.49 -2.27 -13.48
CA HIS A 199 -7.38 -2.38 -12.33
C HIS A 199 -7.39 -1.11 -11.47
N GLN A 200 -8.51 -0.84 -10.76
CA GLN A 200 -8.69 0.29 -9.84
C GLN A 200 -8.33 1.66 -10.46
N GLY A 201 -8.79 1.90 -11.69
CA GLY A 201 -8.42 3.08 -12.45
C GLY A 201 -9.14 4.36 -12.01
N ALA A 202 -8.51 5.50 -12.30
CA ALA A 202 -9.07 6.84 -12.04
C ALA A 202 -8.77 7.79 -13.20
N TRP A 203 -9.82 8.46 -13.68
CA TRP A 203 -9.69 9.54 -14.64
C TRP A 203 -9.22 10.82 -13.94
N ILE A 204 -8.29 11.51 -14.57
CA ILE A 204 -7.74 12.80 -14.16
C ILE A 204 -7.72 13.72 -15.36
N ASP A 205 -8.29 14.91 -15.22
CA ASP A 205 -8.14 16.03 -16.13
C ASP A 205 -7.00 16.96 -15.67
N THR A 206 -6.30 17.57 -16.63
CA THR A 206 -5.23 18.50 -16.32
C THR A 206 -5.64 19.94 -16.69
N PRO A 207 -5.01 20.96 -16.08
CA PRO A 207 -5.22 22.36 -16.48
C PRO A 207 -4.95 22.65 -17.96
N ALA A 208 -4.14 21.81 -18.62
CA ALA A 208 -3.87 21.88 -20.06
C ALA A 208 -5.00 21.28 -20.93
N GLY A 209 -6.11 20.86 -20.33
CA GLY A 209 -7.26 20.27 -21.03
C GLY A 209 -6.99 18.89 -21.62
N LYS A 210 -6.01 18.17 -21.09
CA LYS A 210 -5.73 16.78 -21.44
C LYS A 210 -6.23 15.84 -20.36
N ASP A 211 -6.81 14.73 -20.78
CA ASP A 211 -7.31 13.68 -19.91
C ASP A 211 -6.29 12.55 -19.80
N TRP A 212 -6.17 12.00 -18.62
CA TRP A 212 -5.28 10.91 -18.27
C TRP A 212 -6.02 9.87 -17.42
N PHE A 213 -5.51 8.64 -17.41
CA PHE A 213 -6.08 7.56 -16.64
C PHE A 213 -5.01 6.80 -15.87
N PHE A 214 -5.10 6.80 -14.54
CA PHE A 214 -4.28 5.92 -13.72
C PHE A 214 -4.93 4.55 -13.59
N HIS A 215 -4.12 3.51 -13.56
CA HIS A 215 -4.51 2.16 -13.14
C HIS A 215 -3.31 1.46 -12.52
N PHE A 216 -3.53 0.38 -11.80
CA PHE A 216 -2.42 -0.45 -11.36
C PHE A 216 -2.31 -1.75 -12.16
N GLN A 217 -1.11 -2.33 -12.10
CA GLN A 217 -0.77 -3.70 -12.47
C GLN A 217 -0.40 -4.47 -11.20
N ASP A 218 -0.86 -5.71 -11.03
CA ASP A 218 -0.37 -6.62 -9.98
C ASP A 218 0.89 -7.33 -10.47
N ASP A 219 2.05 -6.87 -10.03
CA ASP A 219 3.38 -7.29 -10.52
C ASP A 219 4.15 -8.10 -9.47
N GLY A 220 3.62 -9.25 -9.10
CA GLY A 220 4.31 -10.23 -8.26
C GLY A 220 4.87 -9.67 -6.96
N VAL A 221 6.18 -9.80 -6.76
CA VAL A 221 6.88 -9.38 -5.53
C VAL A 221 6.87 -7.86 -5.32
N TYR A 222 6.63 -7.09 -6.36
CA TYR A 222 6.54 -5.63 -6.30
C TYR A 222 5.16 -5.15 -5.85
N GLY A 223 4.15 -6.02 -5.89
CA GLY A 223 2.77 -5.68 -5.55
C GLY A 223 2.08 -4.91 -6.68
N ARG A 224 1.38 -3.84 -6.32
CA ARG A 224 0.56 -3.06 -7.25
C ARG A 224 1.32 -1.82 -7.71
N ILE A 225 1.76 -1.86 -8.97
CA ILE A 225 2.50 -0.77 -9.63
C ILE A 225 1.52 0.10 -10.40
N LEU A 226 1.61 1.42 -10.22
CA LEU A 226 0.78 2.40 -10.92
C LEU A 226 1.32 2.70 -12.31
N HIS A 227 0.40 2.79 -13.26
CA HIS A 227 0.63 3.21 -14.64
C HIS A 227 -0.25 4.40 -14.99
N LEU A 228 0.26 5.29 -15.84
CA LEU A 228 -0.45 6.44 -16.37
C LEU A 228 -0.68 6.24 -17.86
N GLN A 229 -1.94 6.35 -18.30
CA GLN A 229 -2.33 6.21 -19.70
C GLN A 229 -2.86 7.53 -20.25
N PRO A 230 -2.56 7.86 -21.53
CA PRO A 230 -3.29 8.93 -22.22
C PRO A 230 -4.77 8.55 -22.36
N MET A 231 -5.65 9.53 -22.27
CA MET A 231 -7.08 9.32 -22.40
C MET A 231 -7.70 10.37 -23.31
N THR A 232 -8.63 9.96 -24.15
CA THR A 232 -9.43 10.81 -25.03
C THR A 232 -10.91 10.44 -24.94
N TRP A 233 -11.78 11.23 -25.57
CA TRP A 233 -13.22 11.00 -25.62
C TRP A 233 -13.71 10.94 -27.05
N CYS A 234 -14.50 9.93 -27.37
CA CYS A 234 -15.16 9.76 -28.64
C CYS A 234 -16.65 9.45 -28.41
N GLU A 235 -17.55 10.30 -28.93
CA GLU A 235 -19.00 10.16 -28.76
C GLU A 235 -19.43 10.00 -27.28
N ASP A 236 -18.81 10.80 -26.40
CA ASP A 236 -18.97 10.72 -24.95
C ASP A 236 -18.62 9.34 -24.33
N TRP A 237 -17.76 8.54 -25.00
CA TRP A 237 -17.11 7.39 -24.44
C TRP A 237 -15.61 7.64 -24.22
N PRO A 238 -15.05 7.24 -23.09
CA PRO A 238 -13.61 7.32 -22.89
C PRO A 238 -12.89 6.30 -23.75
N PHE A 239 -11.73 6.70 -24.26
CA PHE A 239 -10.77 5.83 -24.95
C PHE A 239 -9.43 5.98 -24.24
N ILE A 240 -8.88 4.90 -23.68
CA ILE A 240 -7.73 4.91 -22.77
C ILE A 240 -6.57 4.15 -23.43
N GLY A 241 -5.38 4.76 -23.49
CA GLY A 241 -4.21 4.17 -24.13
C GLY A 241 -4.26 4.23 -25.66
N LEU A 242 -3.80 3.19 -26.33
CA LEU A 242 -3.81 3.04 -27.79
C LEU A 242 -4.49 1.73 -28.19
N GLU A 243 -5.20 1.76 -29.32
CA GLU A 243 -5.69 0.54 -29.95
C GLU A 243 -4.58 -0.04 -30.84
N GLN A 244 -4.27 -1.33 -30.69
CA GLN A 244 -3.23 -2.00 -31.43
C GLN A 244 -3.70 -3.26 -32.17
N ASN A 245 -4.90 -3.78 -31.84
CA ASN A 245 -5.39 -5.06 -32.33
C ASN A 245 -6.69 -4.97 -33.17
N GLY A 246 -7.27 -3.78 -33.36
CA GLY A 246 -8.43 -3.55 -34.22
C GLY A 246 -9.78 -3.90 -33.62
N ASP A 247 -9.89 -4.04 -32.28
CA ASP A 247 -11.14 -4.38 -31.58
C ASP A 247 -11.90 -3.16 -31.04
N GLY A 248 -11.34 -1.95 -31.19
CA GLY A 248 -11.93 -0.70 -30.71
C GLY A 248 -11.76 -0.46 -29.20
N ILE A 249 -10.89 -1.22 -28.53
CA ILE A 249 -10.58 -1.10 -27.11
C ILE A 249 -9.14 -0.61 -26.96
N GLY A 250 -8.88 0.29 -26.02
CA GLY A 250 -7.54 0.78 -25.76
C GLY A 250 -6.69 -0.26 -25.01
N GLU A 251 -5.38 -0.19 -25.25
CA GLU A 251 -4.34 -0.99 -24.61
C GLU A 251 -3.35 -0.07 -23.87
N PRO A 252 -2.75 -0.50 -22.76
CA PRO A 252 -1.74 0.28 -22.06
C PRO A 252 -0.54 0.62 -22.96
N VAL A 253 -0.07 1.86 -22.90
CA VAL A 253 1.15 2.29 -23.59
C VAL A 253 2.37 2.06 -22.69
N GLU A 254 3.50 1.66 -23.28
CA GLU A 254 4.77 1.51 -22.54
C GLU A 254 5.50 2.86 -22.38
N SER A 255 5.26 3.79 -23.28
CA SER A 255 5.82 5.15 -23.24
C SER A 255 4.89 6.15 -23.92
N TRP A 256 4.89 7.38 -23.42
CA TRP A 256 4.07 8.47 -23.94
C TRP A 256 4.77 9.81 -23.67
N PRO A 257 4.50 10.87 -24.44
CA PRO A 257 4.95 12.21 -24.12
C PRO A 257 4.51 12.63 -22.71
N LEU A 258 5.36 13.37 -22.00
CA LEU A 258 5.08 13.84 -20.64
C LEU A 258 3.75 14.57 -20.56
N PRO A 259 2.96 14.35 -19.50
CA PRO A 259 1.67 15.01 -19.28
C PRO A 259 1.79 16.54 -19.25
N LEU A 260 2.78 17.05 -18.54
CA LEU A 260 3.04 18.47 -18.29
C LEU A 260 4.56 18.74 -18.50
N PRO A 261 5.04 18.79 -19.77
CA PRO A 261 6.47 18.91 -20.07
C PRO A 261 7.09 20.25 -19.62
N GLU A 262 6.27 21.27 -19.39
CA GLU A 262 6.68 22.58 -18.87
C GLU A 262 6.96 22.59 -17.36
N VAL A 263 6.51 21.57 -16.63
CA VAL A 263 6.75 21.44 -15.20
C VAL A 263 8.09 20.75 -14.99
N ASN A 264 9.07 21.52 -14.52
CA ASN A 264 10.36 21.00 -14.11
C ASN A 264 10.43 21.05 -12.57
N ALA A 265 9.86 20.07 -11.92
CA ALA A 265 9.94 19.93 -10.47
C ALA A 265 11.19 19.14 -10.10
N PRO A 266 12.05 19.63 -9.20
CA PRO A 266 13.11 18.81 -8.65
C PRO A 266 12.50 17.61 -7.93
N TYR A 267 13.05 16.43 -8.14
CA TYR A 267 12.58 15.20 -7.55
C TYR A 267 13.74 14.35 -7.06
N GLU A 268 13.64 13.92 -5.81
CA GLU A 268 14.56 12.94 -5.22
C GLU A 268 13.75 11.81 -4.62
N LEU A 269 14.17 10.57 -4.89
CA LEU A 269 13.61 9.41 -4.22
C LEU A 269 13.94 9.50 -2.72
N THR A 270 12.91 9.62 -1.88
CA THR A 270 13.07 9.71 -0.43
C THR A 270 12.89 8.34 0.18
N ALA A 271 13.98 7.59 0.27
CA ALA A 271 14.00 6.30 0.94
C ALA A 271 14.94 6.33 2.16
N ASP A 272 16.00 7.11 2.09
CA ASP A 272 17.00 7.30 3.15
C ASP A 272 16.40 7.99 4.37
N ASP A 273 16.93 7.64 5.54
CA ASP A 273 16.60 8.30 6.80
C ASP A 273 17.82 8.34 7.73
N ASP A 274 18.26 9.51 8.07
CA ASP A 274 19.35 9.73 9.06
C ASP A 274 18.81 9.95 10.47
N PHE A 275 17.48 9.93 10.64
CA PHE A 275 16.77 10.15 11.90
C PHE A 275 17.09 11.47 12.62
N SER A 276 17.74 12.41 11.95
CA SER A 276 18.11 13.72 12.53
C SER A 276 16.89 14.60 12.82
N LYS A 277 15.79 14.37 12.09
CA LYS A 277 14.51 15.10 12.21
C LYS A 277 13.38 14.24 12.82
N GLY A 278 13.73 13.12 13.46
CA GLY A 278 12.78 12.11 13.91
C GLY A 278 12.57 11.01 12.86
N LEU A 279 11.53 10.21 13.03
CA LEU A 279 11.17 9.14 12.09
C LEU A 279 10.55 9.74 10.84
N GLY A 280 11.11 9.41 9.67
CA GLY A 280 10.62 9.87 8.37
C GLY A 280 9.22 9.38 8.05
N ILE A 281 8.49 10.17 7.25
CA ILE A 281 7.10 9.89 6.87
C ILE A 281 6.95 8.63 6.02
N GLN A 282 8.01 8.16 5.36
CA GLN A 282 8.03 6.96 4.51
C GLN A 282 7.89 5.65 5.31
N TRP A 283 8.11 5.68 6.61
CA TRP A 283 8.06 4.49 7.45
C TRP A 283 6.63 4.07 7.84
N GLN A 284 6.40 2.76 7.93
CA GLN A 284 5.11 2.15 8.25
C GLN A 284 5.28 1.08 9.33
N TRP A 285 4.37 1.05 10.30
CA TRP A 285 4.25 -0.04 11.28
C TRP A 285 3.29 -1.13 10.80
N GLN A 286 3.47 -2.36 11.25
CA GLN A 286 2.54 -3.46 10.94
C GLN A 286 1.18 -3.35 11.65
N ALA A 287 1.06 -2.49 12.67
CA ALA A 287 -0.14 -2.27 13.46
C ALA A 287 -0.28 -0.80 13.87
N ASN A 288 -1.30 -0.45 14.65
CA ASN A 288 -1.45 0.89 15.21
C ASN A 288 -0.19 1.31 15.99
N PRO A 289 0.48 2.42 15.64
CA PRO A 289 1.73 2.82 16.28
C PRO A 289 1.52 3.18 17.75
N LYS A 290 2.53 2.87 18.56
CA LYS A 290 2.60 3.26 19.96
C LYS A 290 3.88 4.03 20.23
N LYS A 291 3.81 5.02 21.10
CA LYS A 291 4.95 5.91 21.42
C LYS A 291 6.13 5.14 22.01
N GLU A 292 5.86 4.07 22.77
CA GLU A 292 6.85 3.22 23.39
C GLU A 292 7.60 2.30 22.45
N TRP A 293 7.26 2.26 21.16
CA TRP A 293 7.90 1.36 20.18
C TRP A 293 9.21 1.87 19.63
N TYR A 294 9.47 3.17 19.77
CA TYR A 294 10.70 3.76 19.26
C TYR A 294 11.05 5.10 19.89
N THR A 295 12.31 5.46 19.73
CA THR A 295 12.78 6.84 19.76
C THR A 295 13.63 7.11 18.53
N ALA A 296 13.45 8.28 17.90
CA ALA A 296 14.23 8.70 16.74
C ALA A 296 14.80 10.09 17.04
N GLU A 297 16.06 10.13 17.45
CA GLU A 297 16.75 11.34 17.89
C GLU A 297 18.27 11.20 17.77
N ASN A 298 18.96 12.33 17.71
CA ASN A 298 20.42 12.38 17.68
C ASN A 298 21.03 11.52 16.54
N GLY A 299 20.35 11.49 15.38
CA GLY A 299 20.84 10.74 14.22
C GLY A 299 20.75 9.22 14.37
N ALA A 300 19.81 8.72 15.14
CA ALA A 300 19.57 7.29 15.28
C ALA A 300 18.13 6.96 15.63
N LEU A 301 17.70 5.78 15.16
CA LEU A 301 16.46 5.12 15.59
C LEU A 301 16.79 4.09 16.65
N THR A 302 16.07 4.09 17.75
CA THR A 302 16.15 3.04 18.78
C THR A 302 14.82 2.32 18.87
N LEU A 303 14.87 0.99 18.73
CA LEU A 303 13.74 0.09 18.89
C LEU A 303 13.94 -0.76 20.16
N PRO A 304 13.12 -0.60 21.20
CA PRO A 304 13.17 -1.45 22.37
C PRO A 304 12.71 -2.88 22.03
N VAL A 305 13.31 -3.86 22.67
CA VAL A 305 12.90 -5.25 22.61
C VAL A 305 11.66 -5.44 23.46
N LEU A 306 10.50 -5.54 22.83
CA LEU A 306 9.21 -5.67 23.48
C LEU A 306 8.59 -7.06 23.24
N PRO A 307 7.88 -7.64 24.23
CA PRO A 307 7.14 -8.87 24.02
C PRO A 307 5.94 -8.63 23.10
N CYS A 308 5.69 -9.55 22.19
CA CYS A 308 4.47 -9.56 21.38
C CYS A 308 3.30 -10.07 22.25
N ALA A 309 2.20 -9.33 22.28
CA ALA A 309 1.00 -9.68 23.04
C ALA A 309 0.35 -11.00 22.58
N ARG A 310 0.63 -11.46 21.36
CA ARG A 310 0.22 -12.78 20.87
C ARG A 310 0.93 -13.95 21.57
N GLY A 311 2.04 -13.68 22.27
CA GLY A 311 2.86 -14.72 22.91
C GLY A 311 3.98 -15.29 22.05
N GLU A 312 4.10 -14.88 20.81
CA GLU A 312 5.10 -15.33 19.83
C GLU A 312 5.82 -14.13 19.23
N SER A 313 7.14 -14.19 19.11
CA SER A 313 7.99 -13.11 18.61
C SER A 313 8.41 -13.27 17.14
N LEU A 314 7.67 -14.04 16.34
CA LEU A 314 7.92 -14.14 14.90
C LEU A 314 7.59 -12.80 14.22
N LEU A 315 8.42 -12.37 13.27
CA LEU A 315 8.26 -11.04 12.64
C LEU A 315 6.87 -10.83 12.00
N TRP A 316 6.23 -11.90 11.53
CA TRP A 316 4.86 -11.86 11.01
C TRP A 316 3.83 -11.37 12.04
N TYR A 317 4.05 -11.66 13.34
CA TYR A 317 3.14 -11.31 14.42
C TYR A 317 3.53 -10.04 15.17
N MET A 318 4.74 -9.55 14.96
CA MET A 318 5.27 -8.39 15.68
C MET A 318 4.63 -7.09 15.19
N PRO A 319 3.95 -6.32 16.05
CA PRO A 319 3.31 -5.07 15.64
C PRO A 319 4.32 -3.95 15.36
N ASN A 320 5.48 -4.00 15.99
CA ASN A 320 6.53 -2.99 15.95
C ASN A 320 7.66 -3.28 14.95
N VAL A 321 7.39 -4.05 13.91
CA VAL A 321 8.25 -4.11 12.73
C VAL A 321 8.02 -2.86 11.89
N LEU A 322 9.10 -2.17 11.55
CA LEU A 322 9.08 -0.90 10.83
C LEU A 322 9.47 -1.13 9.37
N THR A 323 8.59 -0.84 8.43
CA THR A 323 8.78 -1.14 7.00
C THR A 323 8.72 0.10 6.14
N GLN A 324 9.30 0.03 4.92
CA GLN A 324 9.10 1.02 3.84
C GLN A 324 8.54 0.35 2.59
N MET A 325 7.88 1.15 1.74
CA MET A 325 7.57 0.73 0.36
C MET A 325 8.83 0.95 -0.50
N PRO A 326 9.34 -0.09 -1.20
CA PRO A 326 10.43 0.09 -2.13
C PRO A 326 10.02 1.02 -3.27
N GLN A 327 10.93 1.89 -3.71
CA GLN A 327 10.68 2.86 -4.78
C GLN A 327 11.26 2.42 -6.13
N THR A 328 12.03 1.33 -6.13
CA THR A 328 12.68 0.74 -7.32
C THR A 328 12.51 -0.76 -7.32
N ARG A 329 12.71 -1.39 -8.48
CA ARG A 329 12.60 -2.85 -8.66
C ARG A 329 13.79 -3.60 -8.07
N ALA A 330 14.96 -2.97 -8.06
CA ALA A 330 16.16 -3.53 -7.48
C ALA A 330 16.87 -2.46 -6.65
N PHE A 331 17.32 -2.82 -5.45
CA PHE A 331 17.95 -1.88 -4.53
C PHE A 331 18.83 -2.58 -3.51
N THR A 332 19.74 -1.83 -2.90
CA THR A 332 20.37 -2.20 -1.63
C THR A 332 19.77 -1.37 -0.51
N MET A 333 19.72 -1.93 0.70
CA MET A 333 19.46 -1.20 1.93
C MET A 333 20.55 -1.53 2.94
N GLN A 334 21.11 -0.52 3.59
CA GLN A 334 22.08 -0.72 4.65
C GLN A 334 21.83 0.16 5.87
N THR A 335 22.25 -0.31 7.03
CA THR A 335 22.26 0.44 8.27
C THR A 335 23.24 -0.16 9.26
N THR A 336 23.83 0.68 10.13
CA THR A 336 24.61 0.19 11.26
C THR A 336 23.67 -0.13 12.42
N VAL A 337 23.74 -1.36 12.92
CA VAL A 337 22.93 -1.86 14.05
C VAL A 337 23.82 -2.07 15.26
N THR A 338 23.45 -1.47 16.39
CA THR A 338 24.06 -1.76 17.70
C THR A 338 23.02 -2.45 18.58
N LEU A 339 23.34 -3.63 19.10
CA LEU A 339 22.49 -4.39 20.01
C LEU A 339 22.92 -4.18 21.46
N ALA A 340 22.16 -3.42 22.21
CA ALA A 340 22.31 -3.32 23.68
C ALA A 340 21.41 -4.38 24.32
N ALA A 341 21.91 -5.63 24.39
CA ALA A 341 21.13 -6.76 24.89
C ALA A 341 21.11 -6.79 26.43
N ASP A 342 19.94 -7.07 27.01
CA ASP A 342 19.77 -7.36 28.45
C ASP A 342 19.82 -8.85 28.75
N GLY A 343 19.62 -9.71 27.74
CA GLY A 343 19.60 -11.15 27.92
C GLY A 343 19.72 -11.97 26.64
N ASN A 344 19.81 -13.26 26.81
CA ASN A 344 19.84 -14.20 25.69
C ASN A 344 18.52 -14.13 24.90
N GLY A 345 18.65 -14.20 23.60
CA GLY A 345 17.52 -14.12 22.67
C GLY A 345 17.18 -12.71 22.19
N ASP A 346 17.78 -11.66 22.78
CA ASP A 346 17.63 -10.31 22.25
C ASP A 346 18.32 -10.20 20.90
N GLU A 347 17.64 -9.58 19.93
CA GLU A 347 18.19 -9.35 18.60
C GLU A 347 17.59 -8.10 17.96
N ALA A 348 18.38 -7.51 17.06
CA ALA A 348 17.96 -6.40 16.21
C ALA A 348 18.55 -6.58 14.81
N GLY A 349 17.82 -6.16 13.78
CA GLY A 349 18.27 -6.38 12.43
C GLY A 349 17.39 -5.82 11.34
N ILE A 350 17.67 -6.27 10.14
CA ILE A 350 16.99 -5.90 8.89
C ILE A 350 16.24 -7.11 8.32
N ALA A 351 15.15 -6.84 7.59
CA ALA A 351 14.35 -7.90 6.98
C ALA A 351 13.76 -7.47 5.64
N VAL A 352 13.31 -8.45 4.85
CA VAL A 352 12.38 -8.24 3.74
C VAL A 352 11.09 -8.94 4.11
N MET A 353 10.04 -8.15 4.32
CA MET A 353 8.72 -8.60 4.79
C MET A 353 7.75 -8.74 3.63
N GLY A 354 7.23 -9.91 3.45
CA GLY A 354 6.14 -10.25 2.56
C GLY A 354 5.27 -11.30 3.21
N HIS A 355 4.60 -12.11 2.42
CA HIS A 355 3.88 -13.29 2.92
C HIS A 355 4.86 -14.30 3.50
N ASP A 356 5.91 -14.64 2.75
CA ASP A 356 7.14 -15.22 3.29
C ASP A 356 8.14 -14.08 3.50
N TYR A 357 9.05 -14.24 4.45
CA TYR A 357 10.02 -13.21 4.77
C TYR A 357 11.41 -13.82 5.04
N SER A 358 12.42 -12.96 4.98
CA SER A 358 13.78 -13.27 5.41
C SER A 358 14.34 -12.13 6.25
N ALA A 359 15.27 -12.44 7.15
CA ALA A 359 15.86 -11.44 8.03
C ALA A 359 17.31 -11.77 8.39
N LEU A 360 18.13 -10.72 8.57
CA LEU A 360 19.45 -10.77 9.16
C LEU A 360 19.44 -10.03 10.48
N ALA A 361 19.84 -10.70 11.56
CA ALA A 361 19.87 -10.14 12.90
C ALA A 361 21.27 -10.23 13.53
N LEU A 362 21.62 -9.22 14.30
CA LEU A 362 22.60 -9.30 15.37
C LEU A 362 21.88 -9.83 16.61
N HIS A 363 22.25 -11.02 17.07
CA HIS A 363 21.58 -11.83 18.09
C HIS A 363 22.45 -12.05 19.31
N ARG A 364 21.92 -11.96 20.52
CA ARG A 364 22.58 -12.37 21.77
C ARG A 364 22.30 -13.82 22.08
N GLY A 365 23.26 -14.70 21.80
CA GLY A 365 23.25 -16.11 22.22
C GLY A 365 23.88 -16.32 23.61
N ALA A 366 23.78 -17.55 24.10
CA ALA A 366 24.36 -17.92 25.40
C ALA A 366 25.89 -17.84 25.43
N ALA A 367 26.55 -18.05 24.30
CA ALA A 367 28.02 -18.03 24.19
C ALA A 367 28.58 -16.68 23.72
N GLY A 368 27.75 -15.72 23.40
CA GLY A 368 28.13 -14.42 22.85
C GLY A 368 27.19 -13.97 21.74
N ASN A 369 27.57 -12.92 21.02
CA ASN A 369 26.76 -12.43 19.89
C ASN A 369 26.98 -13.31 18.66
N GLU A 370 25.94 -13.37 17.83
CA GLU A 370 25.90 -14.10 16.58
C GLU A 370 25.23 -13.26 15.50
N LEU A 371 25.60 -13.44 14.23
CA LEU A 371 24.79 -13.07 13.08
C LEU A 371 23.89 -14.24 12.75
N VAL A 372 22.59 -13.99 12.64
CA VAL A 372 21.60 -15.03 12.35
C VAL A 372 20.77 -14.65 11.14
N LEU A 373 20.73 -15.53 10.14
CA LEU A 373 19.81 -15.46 9.02
C LEU A 373 18.56 -16.29 9.30
N TYR A 374 17.41 -15.69 9.09
CA TYR A 374 16.10 -16.31 9.26
C TYR A 374 15.36 -16.43 7.94
N ARG A 375 14.58 -17.51 7.81
CA ARG A 375 13.53 -17.66 6.81
C ARG A 375 12.22 -17.87 7.52
N GLY A 376 11.22 -17.03 7.19
CA GLY A 376 9.85 -17.17 7.65
C GLY A 376 8.93 -17.62 6.52
N LYS A 377 8.02 -18.53 6.82
CA LYS A 377 6.95 -18.99 5.92
C LYS A 377 5.60 -18.79 6.57
N VAL A 378 4.60 -18.45 5.77
CA VAL A 378 3.23 -18.23 6.25
C VAL A 378 2.25 -19.09 5.44
N THR A 379 1.40 -19.85 6.14
CA THR A 379 0.49 -20.82 5.51
C THR A 379 -0.73 -20.20 4.83
N ALA A 380 -1.15 -19.00 5.24
CA ALA A 380 -2.31 -18.32 4.67
C ALA A 380 -2.09 -16.80 4.60
N ARG A 381 -2.68 -16.16 3.59
CA ARG A 381 -2.56 -14.70 3.34
C ARG A 381 -3.55 -13.85 4.16
N THR A 382 -3.95 -14.31 5.31
CA THR A 382 -4.94 -13.67 6.19
C THR A 382 -4.39 -13.50 7.60
N ALA A 383 -5.10 -12.76 8.44
CA ALA A 383 -4.75 -12.60 9.85
C ALA A 383 -4.67 -13.95 10.62
N GLU A 384 -5.30 -15.00 10.09
CA GLU A 384 -5.29 -16.36 10.66
C GLU A 384 -4.10 -17.20 10.18
N GLY A 385 -3.25 -16.66 9.30
CA GLY A 385 -2.05 -17.35 8.80
C GLY A 385 -1.13 -17.75 9.93
N VAL A 386 -0.65 -18.99 9.88
CA VAL A 386 0.36 -19.50 10.81
C VAL A 386 1.72 -19.26 10.21
N ALA A 387 2.58 -18.55 10.94
CA ALA A 387 3.96 -18.33 10.57
C ALA A 387 4.86 -19.40 11.22
N GLU A 388 5.82 -19.85 10.44
CA GLU A 388 6.94 -20.68 10.90
C GLU A 388 8.24 -19.95 10.56
N GLU A 389 9.25 -20.04 11.41
CA GLU A 389 10.53 -19.37 11.19
C GLU A 389 11.67 -20.33 11.54
N GLU A 390 12.67 -20.40 10.68
CA GLU A 390 13.87 -21.15 10.90
C GLU A 390 15.13 -20.26 10.82
N ALA A 391 16.10 -20.50 11.68
CA ALA A 391 17.44 -19.93 11.55
C ALA A 391 18.25 -20.81 10.57
N VAL A 392 18.48 -20.29 9.37
CA VAL A 392 19.16 -21.02 8.29
C VAL A 392 20.69 -20.88 8.36
N LEU A 393 21.20 -19.86 9.04
CA LEU A 393 22.63 -19.64 9.25
C LEU A 393 22.84 -19.00 10.61
N ARG A 394 23.88 -19.44 11.34
CA ARG A 394 24.39 -18.79 12.56
C ARG A 394 25.90 -18.68 12.48
N LEU A 395 26.41 -17.48 12.66
CA LEU A 395 27.85 -17.21 12.67
C LEU A 395 28.22 -16.45 13.97
N PRO A 396 29.22 -16.92 14.72
CA PRO A 396 29.74 -16.14 15.85
C PRO A 396 30.16 -14.75 15.42
N PHE A 397 29.84 -13.75 16.23
CA PHE A 397 30.13 -12.36 15.94
C PHE A 397 30.81 -11.67 17.15
N ALA A 398 31.99 -11.08 16.90
CA ALA A 398 32.72 -10.37 17.94
C ALA A 398 32.28 -8.90 17.97
N GLY A 399 31.63 -8.51 19.06
CA GLY A 399 31.13 -7.14 19.25
C GLY A 399 29.61 -7.07 19.34
N ASP A 400 29.11 -5.86 19.47
CA ASP A 400 27.69 -5.52 19.62
C ASP A 400 27.17 -4.60 18.49
N THR A 401 28.04 -4.28 17.53
CA THR A 401 27.75 -3.33 16.44
C THR A 401 28.21 -3.93 15.10
N ALA A 402 27.33 -3.89 14.10
CA ALA A 402 27.58 -4.36 12.75
C ALA A 402 26.83 -3.47 11.73
N THR A 403 27.41 -3.25 10.56
CA THR A 403 26.66 -2.70 9.43
C THR A 403 26.04 -3.87 8.67
N LEU A 404 24.71 -3.91 8.64
CA LEU A 404 23.95 -4.92 7.97
C LEU A 404 23.48 -4.39 6.62
N ARG A 405 23.57 -5.21 5.57
CA ARG A 405 23.16 -4.87 4.21
C ARG A 405 22.26 -5.97 3.64
N LEU A 406 21.24 -5.56 2.92
CA LEU A 406 20.44 -6.43 2.07
C LEU A 406 20.53 -5.96 0.62
N TYR A 407 20.47 -6.90 -0.30
CA TYR A 407 20.37 -6.73 -1.73
C TYR A 407 19.05 -7.33 -2.18
N PHE A 408 18.24 -6.53 -2.82
CA PHE A 408 16.99 -6.96 -3.44
C PHE A 408 17.15 -6.83 -4.95
N GLU A 409 17.32 -7.96 -5.64
CA GLU A 409 17.53 -8.02 -7.07
C GLU A 409 16.20 -7.89 -7.84
N ASP A 410 16.28 -7.47 -9.11
CA ASP A 410 15.11 -7.52 -9.98
C ASP A 410 14.60 -8.97 -10.10
N GLY A 411 13.29 -9.15 -9.92
CA GLY A 411 12.68 -10.48 -9.79
C GLY A 411 12.52 -10.96 -8.34
N GLY A 412 13.08 -10.24 -7.35
CA GLY A 412 12.82 -10.46 -5.93
C GLY A 412 13.72 -11.48 -5.25
N THR A 413 14.92 -11.74 -5.77
CA THR A 413 15.94 -12.49 -5.01
C THR A 413 16.57 -11.57 -3.98
N VAL A 414 16.68 -12.03 -2.73
CA VAL A 414 17.26 -11.30 -1.60
C VAL A 414 18.54 -11.97 -1.13
N HIS A 415 19.60 -11.19 -0.95
CA HIS A 415 20.87 -11.59 -0.35
C HIS A 415 21.19 -10.66 0.83
N TYR A 416 22.03 -11.14 1.73
CA TYR A 416 22.49 -10.38 2.88
C TYR A 416 23.99 -10.35 2.98
N ALA A 417 24.53 -9.25 3.53
CA ALA A 417 25.93 -9.10 3.87
C ALA A 417 26.07 -8.39 5.23
N CYS A 418 27.21 -8.59 5.84
CA CYS A 418 27.62 -7.86 7.03
C CYS A 418 28.96 -7.19 6.77
N GLU A 419 29.08 -5.91 7.12
CA GLU A 419 30.35 -5.19 7.06
C GLU A 419 30.91 -5.00 8.47
N VAL A 420 32.18 -5.38 8.64
CA VAL A 420 32.92 -5.22 9.88
C VAL A 420 34.28 -4.59 9.58
N ASN A 421 34.60 -3.50 10.26
CA ASN A 421 35.86 -2.77 10.06
C ASN A 421 36.13 -2.35 8.60
N GLY A 422 35.07 -1.98 7.86
CA GLY A 422 35.17 -1.58 6.45
C GLY A 422 35.33 -2.73 5.45
N GLN A 423 35.23 -3.98 5.92
CA GLN A 423 35.23 -5.16 5.04
C GLN A 423 33.85 -5.79 5.02
N GLU A 424 33.24 -5.79 3.83
CA GLU A 424 31.98 -6.49 3.59
C GLU A 424 32.21 -7.99 3.42
N THR A 425 31.36 -8.76 4.08
CA THR A 425 31.34 -10.23 3.99
C THR A 425 29.95 -10.67 3.58
N PRO A 426 29.75 -11.16 2.35
CA PRO A 426 28.49 -11.76 1.96
C PRO A 426 28.17 -12.98 2.84
N LEU A 427 26.88 -13.16 3.15
CA LEU A 427 26.41 -14.32 3.89
C LEU A 427 25.83 -15.35 2.92
N ASP A 428 26.16 -16.63 3.16
CA ASP A 428 25.66 -17.72 2.32
C ASP A 428 24.13 -17.85 2.41
N GLY A 429 23.49 -17.88 1.26
CA GLY A 429 22.04 -18.05 1.11
C GLY A 429 21.39 -16.95 0.28
N SER A 430 20.36 -17.35 -0.45
CA SER A 430 19.47 -16.46 -1.18
C SER A 430 18.02 -16.81 -0.86
N PHE A 431 17.16 -15.81 -0.83
CA PHE A 431 15.77 -15.96 -0.42
C PHE A 431 14.87 -15.34 -1.48
N PRO A 432 13.89 -16.09 -2.02
CA PRO A 432 12.87 -15.49 -2.85
C PRO A 432 11.95 -14.63 -1.99
N ALA A 433 11.85 -13.34 -2.31
CA ALA A 433 10.86 -12.47 -1.72
C ALA A 433 9.45 -12.89 -2.15
N ALA A 434 8.48 -12.66 -1.28
CA ALA A 434 7.07 -12.88 -1.60
C ALA A 434 6.29 -11.59 -1.41
N LYS A 435 5.28 -11.34 -2.27
CA LYS A 435 4.36 -10.22 -2.04
C LYS A 435 3.57 -10.44 -0.75
N SER A 436 3.11 -9.35 -0.16
CA SER A 436 2.10 -9.35 0.90
C SER A 436 0.69 -9.54 0.29
N THR A 437 -0.38 -9.35 1.04
CA THR A 437 -1.74 -9.59 0.55
C THR A 437 -2.10 -8.73 -0.67
N TRP A 438 -1.74 -7.44 -0.69
CA TRP A 438 -1.97 -6.52 -1.81
C TRP A 438 -0.82 -5.57 -2.09
N SER A 439 0.24 -5.64 -1.31
CA SER A 439 1.45 -4.85 -1.52
C SER A 439 2.64 -5.76 -1.84
N GLY A 440 3.72 -5.18 -2.34
CA GLY A 440 4.97 -5.88 -2.57
C GLY A 440 5.68 -6.28 -1.28
N ALA A 441 6.80 -6.93 -1.46
CA ALA A 441 7.76 -7.18 -0.39
C ALA A 441 8.35 -5.83 0.08
N LYS A 442 8.58 -5.69 1.40
CA LYS A 442 9.01 -4.44 2.03
C LYS A 442 10.29 -4.64 2.81
N PRO A 443 11.32 -3.81 2.61
CA PRO A 443 12.45 -3.74 3.53
C PRO A 443 11.99 -3.27 4.90
N ALA A 444 12.64 -3.79 5.96
CA ALA A 444 12.20 -3.58 7.34
C ALA A 444 13.34 -3.49 8.34
N LEU A 445 13.07 -2.80 9.46
CA LEU A 445 13.87 -2.79 10.69
C LEU A 445 13.07 -3.44 11.81
N PHE A 446 13.76 -4.16 12.71
CA PHE A 446 13.12 -4.78 13.86
C PHE A 446 14.05 -4.95 15.06
N ALA A 447 13.46 -5.03 16.26
CA ALA A 447 14.11 -5.53 17.46
C ALA A 447 13.12 -6.42 18.22
N ARG A 448 13.58 -7.60 18.67
CA ARG A 448 12.76 -8.58 19.39
C ARG A 448 13.58 -9.45 20.33
N ASN A 449 12.92 -10.25 21.16
CA ASN A 449 13.54 -11.37 21.87
C ASN A 449 12.91 -12.68 21.38
N THR A 450 13.73 -13.64 20.98
CA THR A 450 13.29 -14.93 20.41
C THR A 450 12.48 -15.79 21.38
N ALA A 451 12.56 -15.55 22.68
CA ALA A 451 11.74 -16.17 23.72
C ALA A 451 10.55 -15.31 24.14
N ASN A 452 10.20 -14.28 23.36
CA ASN A 452 9.09 -13.36 23.59
C ASN A 452 9.12 -12.66 24.97
N ARG A 453 10.29 -12.15 25.34
CA ARG A 453 10.49 -11.41 26.61
C ARG A 453 10.76 -9.93 26.32
N ALA A 454 10.53 -9.08 27.31
CA ALA A 454 11.13 -7.77 27.32
C ALA A 454 12.65 -7.93 27.46
N GLY A 455 13.40 -7.11 26.75
CA GLY A 455 14.85 -7.18 26.69
C GLY A 455 15.49 -5.80 26.55
N GLY A 456 16.68 -5.77 25.96
CA GLY A 456 17.41 -4.55 25.67
C GLY A 456 16.80 -3.75 24.51
N GLN A 457 17.65 -3.29 23.62
CA GLN A 457 17.24 -2.45 22.49
C GLN A 457 18.19 -2.61 21.30
N GLY A 458 17.64 -2.42 20.09
CA GLY A 458 18.40 -2.22 18.86
C GLY A 458 18.50 -0.72 18.54
N ARG A 459 19.72 -0.22 18.31
CA ARG A 459 19.97 1.13 17.84
C ARG A 459 20.42 1.07 16.39
N PHE A 460 19.75 1.81 15.52
CA PHE A 460 20.00 1.88 14.08
C PHE A 460 20.58 3.26 13.74
N GLY A 461 21.71 3.28 13.05
CA GLY A 461 22.24 4.48 12.42
C GLY A 461 21.41 4.88 11.19
N ALA A 462 21.95 5.78 10.39
CA ALA A 462 21.30 6.14 9.13
C ALA A 462 20.97 4.88 8.30
N VAL A 463 19.79 4.89 7.70
CA VAL A 463 19.39 3.90 6.71
C VAL A 463 19.57 4.51 5.33
N SER A 464 20.33 3.85 4.47
CA SER A 464 20.51 4.29 3.09
C SER A 464 20.05 3.23 2.10
N PHE A 465 19.52 3.70 0.97
CA PHE A 465 19.08 2.90 -0.15
C PHE A 465 19.85 3.32 -1.41
N GLU A 466 20.27 2.36 -2.20
CA GLU A 466 20.86 2.57 -3.51
C GLU A 466 20.11 1.75 -4.54
N CYS A 467 19.80 2.36 -5.70
CA CYS A 467 19.24 1.63 -6.84
C CYS A 467 20.32 0.74 -7.47
N LEU A 468 19.97 -0.52 -7.79
CA LEU A 468 20.81 -1.48 -8.50
C LEU A 468 20.54 -1.44 -10.01
#